data_25264b88025b081f4f41e19d0dc15e43
#
_entry.id   25264b88025b081f4f41e19d0dc15e43
#
_cell.length_a   1.000
_cell.length_b   1.000
_cell.length_c   1.000
_cell.angle_alpha   90.00
_cell.angle_beta   90.00
_cell.angle_gamma   90.00
#
_symmetry.space_group_name_H-M   'P 1'
#
loop_
_entity.id
_entity.type
_entity.pdbx_description
1 polymer ?
#
loop_
_entity_poly.entity_id
_entity_poly.type
_entity_poly.pdbx_seq_one_letter_code
_entity_poly.pdbx_strand_id
1 'polypeptide(L)'
;AQKKSKVVSTNFQDRLTNNGKLPLHVLIESPTAVHRAFEIAAHPRVQSLSFGLMDFVSSHGGAIPASAMGLAGQFTHPLVVRAKLAIASACHAHGKVPSHCVVTEFSDADAIKNAAIQAANTLGFTRMWSIHPSQIRPILAAFAPAANDIDVATHIIAAGVDADWAPINYQGMLHDRASYRYYWQVLERAHQTGRAMDKSVAHFFND
;
A
#
# COMPACT_ATOMS: atom_id res chain seq x y z
N ALA A 1 0.71 34.33 -1.68
CA ALA A 1 1.98 33.75 -2.16
C ALA A 1 1.78 32.25 -2.37
N GLN A 2 1.59 31.84 -3.61
CA GLN A 2 1.53 30.42 -3.97
C GLN A 2 2.86 29.77 -3.62
N LYS A 3 2.88 28.88 -2.60
CA LYS A 3 3.99 27.95 -2.42
C LYS A 3 4.01 27.07 -3.68
N LYS A 4 4.97 27.32 -4.57
CA LYS A 4 5.28 26.42 -5.67
C LYS A 4 5.50 25.04 -5.04
N SER A 5 4.69 24.04 -5.41
CA SER A 5 4.97 22.65 -5.08
C SER A 5 6.40 22.39 -5.58
N LYS A 6 7.32 22.15 -4.66
CA LYS A 6 8.67 21.77 -5.03
C LYS A 6 8.61 20.39 -5.67
N VAL A 7 8.51 20.37 -6.99
CA VAL A 7 9.16 19.31 -7.75
C VAL A 7 10.64 19.54 -7.45
N VAL A 8 11.18 18.80 -6.52
CA VAL A 8 12.56 18.93 -6.13
C VAL A 8 13.38 18.59 -7.36
N SER A 9 14.12 19.56 -7.88
CA SER A 9 14.94 19.32 -9.06
C SER A 9 15.91 18.19 -8.73
N THR A 10 15.96 17.18 -9.59
CA THR A 10 16.83 16.00 -9.47
C THR A 10 18.28 16.37 -9.12
N ASN A 11 18.78 17.49 -9.62
CA ASN A 11 20.16 17.93 -9.38
C ASN A 11 20.49 18.38 -7.95
N PHE A 12 19.54 18.91 -7.19
CA PHE A 12 19.77 19.31 -5.81
C PHE A 12 19.69 18.10 -4.86
N GLN A 13 18.75 17.19 -5.11
CA GLN A 13 18.62 15.97 -4.32
C GLN A 13 19.75 14.98 -4.57
N ASP A 14 20.27 14.90 -5.79
CA ASP A 14 21.40 14.02 -6.11
C ASP A 14 22.67 14.37 -5.32
N ARG A 15 22.86 15.64 -4.99
CA ARG A 15 23.98 16.09 -4.13
C ARG A 15 23.76 15.76 -2.66
N LEU A 16 22.50 15.82 -2.17
CA LEU A 16 22.17 15.55 -0.76
C LEU A 16 21.99 14.06 -0.47
N THR A 17 21.79 13.22 -1.49
CA THR A 17 21.42 11.83 -1.34
C THR A 17 22.45 10.87 -1.93
N ASN A 18 23.73 11.03 -1.54
CA ASN A 18 24.81 10.10 -1.90
C ASN A 18 24.82 9.74 -3.40
N ASN A 19 24.92 10.75 -4.27
CA ASN A 19 24.89 10.62 -5.73
C ASN A 19 23.62 9.97 -6.30
N GLY A 20 22.48 10.26 -5.73
CA GLY A 20 21.20 9.78 -6.24
C GLY A 20 20.89 8.31 -5.94
N LYS A 21 21.64 7.65 -5.07
CA LYS A 21 21.45 6.23 -4.75
C LYS A 21 20.40 5.97 -3.67
N LEU A 22 20.10 6.96 -2.80
CA LEU A 22 19.10 6.77 -1.75
C LEU A 22 17.71 6.70 -2.34
N PRO A 23 16.89 5.73 -1.86
CA PRO A 23 15.49 5.62 -2.26
C PRO A 23 14.68 6.81 -1.77
N LEU A 24 13.63 7.15 -2.51
CA LEU A 24 12.72 8.25 -2.18
C LEU A 24 11.35 7.68 -1.75
N HIS A 25 10.88 8.16 -0.60
CA HIS A 25 9.50 7.99 -0.16
C HIS A 25 8.81 9.34 -0.33
N VAL A 26 7.87 9.46 -1.28
CA VAL A 26 7.28 10.72 -1.68
C VAL A 26 5.92 10.90 -1.03
N LEU A 27 5.64 12.11 -0.53
CA LEU A 27 4.34 12.48 0.00
C LEU A 27 3.54 13.22 -1.08
N ILE A 28 2.37 12.71 -1.39
CA ILE A 28 1.40 13.28 -2.35
C ILE A 28 0.31 13.97 -1.54
N GLU A 29 0.28 15.31 -1.57
CA GLU A 29 -0.55 16.10 -0.66
C GLU A 29 -1.19 17.33 -1.32
N SER A 30 -1.23 17.35 -2.65
CA SER A 30 -1.90 18.42 -3.40
C SER A 30 -2.60 17.87 -4.64
N PRO A 31 -3.63 18.58 -5.18
CA PRO A 31 -4.32 18.19 -6.41
C PRO A 31 -3.36 18.00 -7.58
N THR A 32 -2.37 18.88 -7.71
CA THR A 32 -1.35 18.81 -8.77
C THR A 32 -0.46 17.56 -8.60
N ALA A 33 -0.05 17.24 -7.37
CA ALA A 33 0.75 16.05 -7.12
C ALA A 33 -0.05 14.75 -7.38
N VAL A 34 -1.34 14.73 -7.02
CA VAL A 34 -2.25 13.62 -7.36
C VAL A 34 -2.37 13.45 -8.87
N HIS A 35 -2.54 14.55 -9.62
CA HIS A 35 -2.60 14.51 -11.09
C HIS A 35 -1.32 13.93 -11.71
N ARG A 36 -0.17 14.18 -11.09
CA ARG A 36 1.14 13.71 -11.56
C ARG A 36 1.63 12.43 -10.88
N ALA A 37 0.76 11.73 -10.14
CA ALA A 37 1.17 10.56 -9.36
C ALA A 37 1.84 9.46 -10.22
N PHE A 38 1.34 9.21 -11.44
CA PHE A 38 1.94 8.25 -12.37
C PHE A 38 3.33 8.67 -12.83
N GLU A 39 3.54 9.94 -13.16
CA GLU A 39 4.85 10.48 -13.54
C GLU A 39 5.84 10.38 -12.38
N ILE A 40 5.39 10.71 -11.16
CA ILE A 40 6.21 10.63 -9.95
C ILE A 40 6.57 9.17 -9.65
N ALA A 41 5.60 8.25 -9.73
CA ALA A 41 5.82 6.82 -9.50
C ALA A 41 6.79 6.19 -10.51
N ALA A 42 6.81 6.68 -11.76
CA ALA A 42 7.71 6.20 -12.81
C ALA A 42 9.19 6.49 -12.51
N HIS A 43 9.49 7.43 -11.63
CA HIS A 43 10.88 7.81 -11.33
C HIS A 43 11.64 6.64 -10.65
N PRO A 44 12.82 6.24 -11.13
CA PRO A 44 13.51 5.02 -10.68
C PRO A 44 13.89 5.02 -9.20
N ARG A 45 14.14 6.19 -8.62
CA ARG A 45 14.48 6.31 -7.19
C ARG A 45 13.27 6.28 -6.26
N VAL A 46 12.06 6.49 -6.78
CA VAL A 46 10.85 6.43 -5.96
C VAL A 46 10.56 4.99 -5.60
N GLN A 47 10.41 4.72 -4.30
CA GLN A 47 10.02 3.41 -3.77
C GLN A 47 8.58 3.39 -3.31
N SER A 48 8.08 4.50 -2.76
CA SER A 48 6.71 4.59 -2.29
C SER A 48 6.10 5.97 -2.50
N LEU A 49 4.79 6.00 -2.66
CA LEU A 49 3.99 7.21 -2.57
C LEU A 49 3.10 7.12 -1.34
N SER A 50 3.15 8.13 -0.50
CA SER A 50 2.27 8.27 0.67
C SER A 50 1.26 9.38 0.44
N PHE A 51 0.04 9.20 0.92
CA PHE A 51 -0.99 10.24 0.80
C PHE A 51 -0.97 11.18 2.00
N GLY A 52 -0.84 12.48 1.77
CA GLY A 52 -0.95 13.54 2.77
C GLY A 52 -2.37 14.11 2.82
N LEU A 53 -3.27 13.49 3.59
CA LEU A 53 -4.70 13.81 3.62
C LEU A 53 -4.97 15.25 4.05
N MET A 54 -4.32 15.72 5.11
CA MET A 54 -4.61 17.03 5.71
C MET A 54 -4.26 18.16 4.75
N ASP A 55 -3.06 18.13 4.17
CA ASP A 55 -2.61 19.13 3.21
C ASP A 55 -3.39 19.05 1.90
N PHE A 56 -3.75 17.83 1.48
CA PHE A 56 -4.62 17.64 0.32
C PHE A 56 -5.98 18.32 0.52
N VAL A 57 -6.64 18.13 1.66
CA VAL A 57 -7.93 18.77 1.97
C VAL A 57 -7.77 20.27 2.06
N SER A 58 -6.75 20.76 2.77
CA SER A 58 -6.51 22.19 2.95
C SER A 58 -6.21 22.93 1.63
N SER A 59 -5.59 22.23 0.68
CA SER A 59 -5.25 22.80 -0.65
C SER A 59 -6.45 23.03 -1.56
N HIS A 60 -7.64 22.57 -1.16
CA HIS A 60 -8.89 22.76 -1.91
C HIS A 60 -9.67 24.04 -1.54
N GLY A 61 -9.09 24.96 -0.75
CA GLY A 61 -9.71 26.26 -0.47
C GLY A 61 -11.06 26.19 0.24
N GLY A 62 -11.28 25.16 1.08
CA GLY A 62 -12.53 24.94 1.80
C GLY A 62 -13.60 24.18 1.03
N ALA A 63 -13.37 23.76 -0.21
CA ALA A 63 -14.32 22.99 -1.00
C ALA A 63 -14.52 21.55 -0.48
N ILE A 64 -13.55 21.02 0.27
CA ILE A 64 -13.65 19.74 0.96
C ILE A 64 -13.89 20.02 2.46
N PRO A 65 -14.99 19.51 3.06
CA PRO A 65 -15.28 19.75 4.46
C PRO A 65 -14.29 19.06 5.40
N ALA A 66 -14.09 19.63 6.59
CA ALA A 66 -13.17 19.07 7.60
C ALA A 66 -13.50 17.61 7.98
N SER A 67 -14.80 17.23 7.92
CA SER A 67 -15.23 15.84 8.18
C SER A 67 -14.58 14.80 7.24
N ALA A 68 -14.13 15.22 6.05
CA ALA A 68 -13.41 14.36 5.11
C ALA A 68 -12.02 13.91 5.63
N MET A 69 -11.49 14.58 6.64
CA MET A 69 -10.23 14.20 7.31
C MET A 69 -10.42 13.16 8.41
N GLY A 70 -11.65 12.96 8.89
CA GLY A 70 -11.97 12.00 9.92
C GLY A 70 -11.99 10.55 9.44
N LEU A 71 -12.12 9.60 10.39
CA LEU A 71 -12.11 8.16 10.13
C LEU A 71 -13.09 7.72 9.03
N ALA A 72 -14.32 8.18 9.07
CA ALA A 72 -15.33 7.82 8.07
C ALA A 72 -15.17 8.63 6.77
N GLY A 73 -14.99 9.95 6.87
CA GLY A 73 -14.98 10.86 5.73
C GLY A 73 -13.85 10.59 4.75
N GLN A 74 -12.69 10.17 5.24
CA GLN A 74 -11.54 9.86 4.40
C GLN A 74 -11.74 8.64 3.48
N PHE A 75 -12.75 7.81 3.77
CA PHE A 75 -13.11 6.63 2.95
C PHE A 75 -14.38 6.85 2.12
N THR A 76 -15.10 7.96 2.34
CA THR A 76 -16.39 8.21 1.69
C THR A 76 -16.40 9.48 0.84
N HIS A 77 -15.56 10.48 1.15
CA HIS A 77 -15.54 11.73 0.39
C HIS A 77 -14.96 11.50 -1.03
N PRO A 78 -15.70 11.80 -2.13
CA PRO A 78 -15.33 11.40 -3.49
C PRO A 78 -13.95 11.88 -3.94
N LEU A 79 -13.59 13.14 -3.65
CA LEU A 79 -12.28 13.69 -4.05
C LEU A 79 -11.12 13.03 -3.29
N VAL A 80 -11.33 12.68 -2.00
CA VAL A 80 -10.32 11.99 -1.18
C VAL A 80 -10.14 10.55 -1.67
N VAL A 81 -11.24 9.83 -1.90
CA VAL A 81 -11.20 8.45 -2.43
C VAL A 81 -10.55 8.42 -3.82
N ARG A 82 -10.93 9.34 -4.71
CA ARG A 82 -10.30 9.48 -6.03
C ARG A 82 -8.78 9.67 -5.94
N ALA A 83 -8.32 10.56 -5.05
CA ALA A 83 -6.89 10.80 -4.84
C ALA A 83 -6.17 9.54 -4.37
N LYS A 84 -6.73 8.82 -3.39
CA LYS A 84 -6.19 7.56 -2.88
C LYS A 84 -6.09 6.50 -3.98
N LEU A 85 -7.15 6.31 -4.76
CA LEU A 85 -7.16 5.36 -5.88
C LEU A 85 -6.13 5.72 -6.95
N ALA A 86 -5.97 7.00 -7.29
CA ALA A 86 -4.96 7.45 -8.24
C ALA A 86 -3.54 7.14 -7.77
N ILE A 87 -3.25 7.36 -6.49
CA ILE A 87 -1.94 7.06 -5.88
C ILE A 87 -1.69 5.55 -5.87
N ALA A 88 -2.66 4.74 -5.41
CA ALA A 88 -2.52 3.29 -5.39
C ALA A 88 -2.30 2.72 -6.80
N SER A 89 -3.10 3.16 -7.78
CA SER A 89 -2.96 2.74 -9.18
C SER A 89 -1.60 3.10 -9.77
N ALA A 90 -1.11 4.32 -9.51
CA ALA A 90 0.21 4.76 -9.95
C ALA A 90 1.33 3.89 -9.36
N CYS A 91 1.25 3.58 -8.07
CA CYS A 91 2.22 2.70 -7.42
C CYS A 91 2.21 1.30 -8.03
N HIS A 92 1.05 0.68 -8.17
CA HIS A 92 0.94 -0.67 -8.73
C HIS A 92 1.41 -0.74 -10.19
N ALA A 93 1.11 0.29 -11.00
CA ALA A 93 1.56 0.35 -12.40
C ALA A 93 3.10 0.37 -12.54
N HIS A 94 3.81 0.91 -11.56
CA HIS A 94 5.26 1.07 -11.58
C HIS A 94 5.99 0.20 -10.55
N GLY A 95 5.33 -0.79 -9.92
CA GLY A 95 5.93 -1.66 -8.91
C GLY A 95 6.40 -0.92 -7.66
N LYS A 96 5.69 0.17 -7.28
CA LYS A 96 5.98 0.96 -6.09
C LYS A 96 5.02 0.63 -4.96
N VAL A 97 5.36 1.04 -3.75
CA VAL A 97 4.56 0.78 -2.55
C VAL A 97 3.56 1.92 -2.31
N PRO A 98 2.25 1.67 -2.40
CA PRO A 98 1.25 2.64 -1.97
C PRO A 98 1.14 2.66 -0.45
N SER A 99 1.37 3.82 0.17
CA SER A 99 1.29 4.03 1.61
C SER A 99 0.10 4.92 1.95
N HIS A 100 -0.84 4.39 2.71
CA HIS A 100 -2.03 5.11 3.13
C HIS A 100 -1.70 6.24 4.11
N CYS A 101 -2.53 7.27 4.15
CA CYS A 101 -2.39 8.38 5.08
C CYS A 101 -2.55 7.91 6.54
N VAL A 102 -2.13 8.79 7.44
CA VAL A 102 -2.31 8.60 8.88
C VAL A 102 -3.78 8.58 9.26
N VAL A 103 -4.06 7.96 10.40
CA VAL A 103 -5.30 8.15 11.17
C VAL A 103 -4.93 8.97 12.41
N THR A 104 -5.67 10.03 12.69
CA THR A 104 -5.40 10.89 13.86
C THR A 104 -5.85 10.25 15.17
N GLU A 105 -6.70 9.22 15.10
CA GLU A 105 -7.06 8.41 16.25
C GLU A 105 -5.87 7.55 16.70
N PHE A 106 -5.57 7.53 18.00
CA PHE A 106 -4.47 6.75 18.57
C PHE A 106 -4.85 5.99 19.86
N SER A 107 -6.07 6.19 20.35
CA SER A 107 -6.58 5.54 21.57
C SER A 107 -7.50 4.35 21.27
N ASP A 108 -8.11 4.30 20.09
CA ASP A 108 -9.00 3.21 19.65
C ASP A 108 -8.29 2.29 18.64
N ALA A 109 -7.77 1.17 19.13
CA ALA A 109 -7.06 0.20 18.32
C ALA A 109 -7.93 -0.47 17.24
N ASP A 110 -9.23 -0.65 17.50
CA ASP A 110 -10.16 -1.26 16.55
C ASP A 110 -10.50 -0.28 15.43
N ALA A 111 -10.69 0.99 15.73
CA ALA A 111 -10.87 2.02 14.72
C ALA A 111 -9.65 2.13 13.79
N ILE A 112 -8.44 2.10 14.35
CA ILE A 112 -7.18 2.12 13.58
C ILE A 112 -7.08 0.87 12.69
N LYS A 113 -7.35 -0.32 13.25
CA LYS A 113 -7.32 -1.58 12.51
C LYS A 113 -8.35 -1.59 11.37
N ASN A 114 -9.56 -1.14 11.62
CA ASN A 114 -10.62 -1.07 10.62
C ASN A 114 -10.26 -0.09 9.48
N ALA A 115 -9.67 1.06 9.79
CA ALA A 115 -9.17 1.99 8.78
C ALA A 115 -8.06 1.35 7.91
N ALA A 116 -7.14 0.61 8.53
CA ALA A 116 -6.08 -0.09 7.80
C ALA A 116 -6.64 -1.24 6.92
N ILE A 117 -7.65 -1.98 7.39
CA ILE A 117 -8.38 -2.99 6.60
C ILE A 117 -9.05 -2.36 5.38
N GLN A 118 -9.74 -1.22 5.55
CA GLN A 118 -10.35 -0.51 4.44
C GLN A 118 -9.31 0.00 3.44
N ALA A 119 -8.20 0.54 3.93
CA ALA A 119 -7.09 0.97 3.09
C ALA A 119 -6.53 -0.19 2.25
N ALA A 120 -6.33 -1.36 2.85
CA ALA A 120 -5.81 -2.54 2.16
C ALA A 120 -6.83 -3.14 1.17
N ASN A 121 -8.02 -3.48 1.66
CA ASN A 121 -8.96 -4.32 0.91
C ASN A 121 -9.83 -3.55 -0.08
N THR A 122 -10.07 -2.25 0.18
CA THR A 122 -10.94 -1.43 -0.68
C THR A 122 -10.14 -0.51 -1.61
N LEU A 123 -9.02 0.01 -1.14
CA LEU A 123 -8.26 1.03 -1.86
C LEU A 123 -6.91 0.55 -2.40
N GLY A 124 -6.51 -0.71 -2.11
CA GLY A 124 -5.31 -1.32 -2.67
C GLY A 124 -3.99 -0.81 -2.08
N PHE A 125 -4.01 -0.26 -0.87
CA PHE A 125 -2.78 0.09 -0.18
C PHE A 125 -2.11 -1.13 0.44
N THR A 126 -0.78 -1.11 0.49
CA THR A 126 0.03 -2.20 1.08
C THR A 126 0.82 -1.75 2.30
N ARG A 127 0.72 -0.47 2.64
CA ARG A 127 1.36 0.17 3.79
C ARG A 127 0.47 1.30 4.34
N MET A 128 0.68 1.68 5.59
CA MET A 128 0.02 2.83 6.21
C MET A 128 1.01 3.57 7.12
N TRP A 129 0.91 4.88 7.17
CA TRP A 129 1.66 5.72 8.10
C TRP A 129 1.14 5.55 9.52
N SER A 130 2.07 5.53 10.48
CA SER A 130 1.82 5.61 11.91
C SER A 130 2.40 6.91 12.45
N ILE A 131 1.65 7.62 13.26
CA ILE A 131 2.08 8.83 13.98
C ILE A 131 2.22 8.60 15.49
N HIS A 132 1.83 7.41 15.97
CA HIS A 132 1.96 7.03 17.37
C HIS A 132 2.31 5.54 17.50
N PRO A 133 3.17 5.14 18.45
CA PRO A 133 3.56 3.73 18.62
C PRO A 133 2.39 2.77 18.83
N SER A 134 1.29 3.20 19.48
CA SER A 134 0.10 2.37 19.68
C SER A 134 -0.58 1.94 18.39
N GLN A 135 -0.37 2.67 17.29
CA GLN A 135 -0.95 2.36 15.98
C GLN A 135 -0.23 1.22 15.24
N ILE A 136 1.02 0.92 15.59
CA ILE A 136 1.87 -0.02 14.84
C ILE A 136 1.26 -1.42 14.83
N ARG A 137 0.90 -1.96 16.00
CA ARG A 137 0.35 -3.32 16.10
C ARG A 137 -1.00 -3.48 15.37
N PRO A 138 -2.00 -2.60 15.54
CA PRO A 138 -3.25 -2.67 14.80
C PRO A 138 -3.05 -2.59 13.28
N ILE A 139 -2.16 -1.71 12.80
CA ILE A 139 -1.83 -1.58 11.38
C ILE A 139 -1.20 -2.87 10.85
N LEU A 140 -0.17 -3.40 11.50
CA LEU A 140 0.48 -4.64 11.08
C LEU A 140 -0.51 -5.81 11.03
N ALA A 141 -1.38 -5.92 12.05
CA ALA A 141 -2.40 -6.97 12.10
C ALA A 141 -3.41 -6.87 10.93
N ALA A 142 -3.72 -5.64 10.48
CA ALA A 142 -4.65 -5.39 9.39
C ALA A 142 -4.05 -5.71 8.00
N PHE A 143 -2.75 -5.49 7.81
CA PHE A 143 -2.07 -5.78 6.55
C PHE A 143 -1.57 -7.22 6.45
N ALA A 144 -1.52 -7.96 7.55
CA ALA A 144 -1.16 -9.36 7.55
C ALA A 144 -2.29 -10.22 6.96
N PRO A 145 -1.99 -11.21 6.12
CA PRO A 145 -2.99 -12.14 5.60
C PRO A 145 -3.68 -12.92 6.73
N ALA A 146 -4.95 -13.26 6.54
CA ALA A 146 -5.67 -14.13 7.44
C ALA A 146 -5.13 -15.58 7.33
N ALA A 147 -5.28 -16.38 8.39
CA ALA A 147 -4.81 -17.76 8.41
C ALA A 147 -5.41 -18.58 7.25
N ASN A 148 -6.72 -18.45 7.02
CA ASN A 148 -7.38 -19.14 5.92
C ASN A 148 -6.82 -18.76 4.54
N ASP A 149 -6.45 -17.48 4.33
CA ASP A 149 -5.86 -17.05 3.06
C ASP A 149 -4.46 -17.64 2.86
N ILE A 150 -3.71 -17.78 3.94
CA ILE A 150 -2.39 -18.42 3.94
C ILE A 150 -2.53 -19.91 3.62
N ASP A 151 -3.51 -20.61 4.22
CA ASP A 151 -3.76 -22.02 3.98
C ASP A 151 -4.16 -22.28 2.51
N VAL A 152 -5.08 -21.48 1.98
CA VAL A 152 -5.47 -21.56 0.57
C VAL A 152 -4.28 -21.29 -0.35
N ALA A 153 -3.51 -20.25 -0.08
CA ALA A 153 -2.33 -19.91 -0.85
C ALA A 153 -1.28 -21.03 -0.81
N THR A 154 -1.07 -21.64 0.35
CA THR A 154 -0.17 -22.78 0.53
C THR A 154 -0.55 -23.95 -0.37
N HIS A 155 -1.82 -24.34 -0.34
CA HIS A 155 -2.29 -25.46 -1.16
C HIS A 155 -2.16 -25.20 -2.66
N ILE A 156 -2.51 -24.00 -3.10
CA ILE A 156 -2.45 -23.62 -4.52
C ILE A 156 -1.01 -23.55 -5.01
N ILE A 157 -0.11 -22.95 -4.23
CA ILE A 157 1.31 -22.85 -4.62
C ILE A 157 1.99 -24.22 -4.60
N ALA A 158 1.76 -25.05 -3.56
CA ALA A 158 2.31 -26.40 -3.51
C ALA A 158 1.85 -27.25 -4.70
N ALA A 159 0.53 -27.26 -4.99
CA ALA A 159 0.01 -27.98 -6.14
C ALA A 159 0.52 -27.41 -7.48
N GLY A 160 0.75 -26.11 -7.57
CA GLY A 160 1.36 -25.48 -8.75
C GLY A 160 2.80 -25.93 -8.97
N VAL A 161 3.58 -26.06 -7.90
CA VAL A 161 4.95 -26.62 -7.95
C VAL A 161 4.95 -28.06 -8.42
N ASP A 162 4.07 -28.91 -7.83
CA ASP A 162 3.94 -30.32 -8.20
C ASP A 162 3.52 -30.51 -9.67
N ALA A 163 2.76 -29.56 -10.22
CA ALA A 163 2.31 -29.56 -11.61
C ALA A 163 3.30 -28.83 -12.57
N ASP A 164 4.51 -28.50 -12.13
CA ASP A 164 5.48 -27.71 -12.91
C ASP A 164 4.86 -26.40 -13.46
N TRP A 165 4.06 -25.75 -12.61
CA TRP A 165 3.33 -24.50 -12.90
C TRP A 165 2.29 -24.58 -14.03
N ALA A 166 1.92 -25.81 -14.45
CA ALA A 166 0.78 -26.00 -15.32
C ALA A 166 -0.53 -25.58 -14.61
N PRO A 167 -1.61 -25.29 -15.36
CA PRO A 167 -2.91 -25.02 -14.76
C PRO A 167 -3.41 -26.18 -13.90
N ILE A 168 -3.93 -25.88 -12.71
CA ILE A 168 -4.50 -26.86 -11.76
C ILE A 168 -5.97 -26.57 -11.48
N ASN A 169 -6.68 -27.57 -10.98
CA ASN A 169 -7.99 -27.40 -10.37
C ASN A 169 -7.85 -27.51 -8.85
N TYR A 170 -8.32 -26.49 -8.13
CA TYR A 170 -8.42 -26.52 -6.67
C TYR A 170 -9.84 -26.12 -6.26
N GLN A 171 -10.53 -27.03 -5.56
CA GLN A 171 -11.92 -26.83 -5.11
C GLN A 171 -12.89 -26.41 -6.24
N GLY A 172 -12.73 -26.97 -7.43
CA GLY A 172 -13.58 -26.67 -8.59
C GLY A 172 -13.21 -25.39 -9.35
N MET A 173 -12.16 -24.69 -8.94
CA MET A 173 -11.68 -23.47 -9.61
C MET A 173 -10.35 -23.71 -10.32
N LEU A 174 -10.23 -23.13 -11.52
CA LEU A 174 -9.00 -23.14 -12.29
C LEU A 174 -8.00 -22.14 -11.70
N HIS A 175 -6.78 -22.59 -11.47
CA HIS A 175 -5.66 -21.75 -11.10
C HIS A 175 -4.55 -21.90 -12.13
N ASP A 176 -4.03 -20.77 -12.57
CA ASP A 176 -2.97 -20.66 -13.56
C ASP A 176 -1.91 -19.63 -13.15
N ARG A 177 -1.04 -19.27 -14.06
CA ARG A 177 0.04 -18.31 -13.82
C ARG A 177 -0.42 -16.96 -13.24
N ALA A 178 -1.63 -16.50 -13.55
CA ALA A 178 -2.14 -15.23 -13.03
C ALA A 178 -2.53 -15.35 -11.56
N SER A 179 -3.24 -16.41 -11.21
CA SER A 179 -3.62 -16.68 -9.81
C SER A 179 -2.42 -17.11 -8.96
N TYR A 180 -1.46 -17.87 -9.50
CA TYR A 180 -0.23 -18.21 -8.77
C TYR A 180 0.52 -16.98 -8.29
N ARG A 181 0.63 -15.92 -9.12
CA ARG A 181 1.25 -14.65 -8.69
C ARG A 181 0.52 -14.00 -7.53
N TYR A 182 -0.81 -14.05 -7.50
CA TYR A 182 -1.60 -13.53 -6.39
C TYR A 182 -1.33 -14.31 -5.10
N TYR A 183 -1.41 -15.64 -5.15
CA TYR A 183 -1.19 -16.48 -3.96
C TYR A 183 0.26 -16.44 -3.47
N TRP A 184 1.22 -16.34 -4.37
CA TRP A 184 2.61 -16.07 -4.00
C TRP A 184 2.77 -14.79 -3.19
N GLN A 185 2.13 -13.69 -3.61
CA GLN A 185 2.15 -12.42 -2.87
C GLN A 185 1.44 -12.52 -1.50
N VAL A 186 0.43 -13.38 -1.36
CA VAL A 186 -0.17 -13.66 -0.04
C VAL A 186 0.86 -14.30 0.89
N LEU A 187 1.59 -15.31 0.42
CA LEU A 187 2.64 -15.98 1.20
C LEU A 187 3.82 -15.05 1.51
N GLU A 188 4.25 -14.25 0.54
CA GLU A 188 5.29 -13.24 0.74
C GLU A 188 4.89 -12.25 1.86
N ARG A 189 3.66 -11.75 1.85
CA ARG A 189 3.15 -10.90 2.93
C ARG A 189 3.03 -11.64 4.26
N ALA A 190 2.68 -12.92 4.25
CA ALA A 190 2.67 -13.73 5.46
C ALA A 190 4.07 -13.80 6.08
N HIS A 191 5.09 -14.07 5.26
CA HIS A 191 6.49 -14.07 5.70
C HIS A 191 6.91 -12.69 6.26
N GLN A 192 6.69 -11.62 5.50
CA GLN A 192 7.06 -10.25 5.90
C GLN A 192 6.37 -9.77 7.18
N THR A 193 5.18 -10.29 7.48
CA THR A 193 4.41 -9.95 8.69
C THR A 193 4.58 -10.95 9.83
N GLY A 194 5.50 -11.92 9.69
CA GLY A 194 5.83 -12.92 10.71
C GLY A 194 4.69 -13.91 10.98
N ARG A 195 3.84 -14.17 9.99
CA ARG A 195 2.80 -15.22 10.08
C ARG A 195 3.42 -16.59 9.86
N ALA A 196 2.93 -17.58 10.62
CA ALA A 196 3.32 -18.95 10.41
C ALA A 196 2.86 -19.44 9.02
N MET A 197 3.74 -20.17 8.34
CA MET A 197 3.46 -20.82 7.05
C MET A 197 3.86 -22.28 7.13
N ASP A 198 3.21 -23.12 6.32
CA ASP A 198 3.58 -24.52 6.20
C ASP A 198 4.99 -24.69 5.60
N LYS A 199 5.69 -25.75 6.01
CA LYS A 199 7.06 -26.03 5.56
C LYS A 199 7.16 -26.27 4.05
N SER A 200 6.10 -26.74 3.42
CA SER A 200 6.05 -26.96 1.96
C SER A 200 6.29 -25.70 1.14
N VAL A 201 5.95 -24.52 1.69
CA VAL A 201 6.12 -23.23 1.01
C VAL A 201 7.05 -22.28 1.74
N ALA A 202 7.26 -22.43 3.04
CA ALA A 202 8.08 -21.53 3.84
C ALA A 202 9.54 -21.44 3.34
N HIS A 203 10.06 -22.54 2.78
CA HIS A 203 11.43 -22.59 2.27
C HIS A 203 11.69 -21.67 1.08
N PHE A 204 10.66 -21.22 0.36
CA PHE A 204 10.80 -20.26 -0.75
C PHE A 204 11.13 -18.84 -0.28
N PHE A 205 10.94 -18.53 1.00
CA PHE A 205 11.09 -17.19 1.58
C PHE A 205 12.21 -17.11 2.63
N ASN A 206 12.90 -18.23 2.90
CA ASN A 206 14.05 -18.26 3.81
C ASN A 206 15.32 -18.06 2.96
N ASP A 207 15.88 -16.84 3.03
CA ASP A 207 17.25 -16.56 2.55
C ASP A 207 18.30 -17.01 3.58
#